data_d2192160ec8ae27095d7ec45aceaf580
#
_entry.id   d2192160ec8ae27095d7ec45aceaf580
#
_cell.length_a   1.000
_cell.length_b   1.000
_cell.length_c   1.000
_cell.angle_alpha   90.00
_cell.angle_beta   90.00
_cell.angle_gamma   90.00
#
_symmetry.space_group_name_H-M   'P 1'
#
loop_
_entity.id
_entity.type
_entity.pdbx_description
1 polymer ?
#
loop_
_entity_poly.entity_id
_entity_poly.type
_entity_poly.pdbx_seq_one_letter_code
_entity_poly.pdbx_strand_id
1 'polypeptide(L)'
;MTVEVINTTPVVVESKYERNVCLVEFTGAWCINCPDGYDKLMGVLSKPSMTKYKGRIHMCAYHSNLEGTDSLGIPATQVLIKCFTGMAYPSFTTDLRESGVLTSDGISLLQPSLMASFNDYPAHCGVAVSSSLNGDASKAEVTVKVTSELTSEYRVVVLVVQDKIKGWQKTTTYTEGQPDYNHKHVVRQVVTSYTGTFTGEKLTDDGRIAAGTEVSKEWTVDVDRRWVLENTEIYALVLDADGYVNNMNICHIDGGDSGYDLK
;
A
#
# COMPACT_ATOMS: atom_id res chain seq x y z
N MET A 1 -48.52 -4.08 -25.11
CA MET A 1 -47.10 -3.77 -25.04
C MET A 1 -46.49 -4.61 -23.96
N THR A 2 -45.84 -5.68 -24.32
CA THR A 2 -45.10 -6.53 -23.38
C THR A 2 -43.69 -5.96 -23.24
N VAL A 3 -43.34 -5.51 -22.05
CA VAL A 3 -41.99 -5.10 -21.73
C VAL A 3 -41.19 -6.35 -21.41
N GLU A 4 -40.27 -6.73 -22.31
CA GLU A 4 -39.26 -7.74 -21.98
C GLU A 4 -38.27 -7.14 -20.98
N VAL A 5 -38.28 -7.66 -19.78
CA VAL A 5 -37.22 -7.36 -18.79
C VAL A 5 -35.99 -8.19 -19.18
N ILE A 6 -35.06 -7.55 -19.86
CA ILE A 6 -33.75 -8.15 -20.12
C ILE A 6 -33.02 -8.17 -18.78
N ASN A 7 -32.99 -9.34 -18.16
CA ASN A 7 -32.24 -9.60 -16.93
C ASN A 7 -30.74 -9.73 -17.32
N THR A 8 -30.05 -8.60 -17.44
CA THR A 8 -28.60 -8.57 -17.60
C THR A 8 -27.96 -8.82 -16.24
N THR A 9 -27.80 -10.10 -15.89
CA THR A 9 -26.83 -10.45 -14.82
C THR A 9 -25.47 -9.93 -15.30
N PRO A 10 -24.76 -9.09 -14.52
CA PRO A 10 -23.43 -8.65 -14.90
C PRO A 10 -22.57 -9.90 -15.12
N VAL A 11 -22.01 -10.03 -16.32
CA VAL A 11 -20.97 -11.05 -16.55
C VAL A 11 -19.78 -10.60 -15.74
N VAL A 12 -19.53 -11.24 -14.61
CA VAL A 12 -18.28 -11.06 -13.85
C VAL A 12 -17.20 -11.67 -14.72
N VAL A 13 -16.49 -10.83 -15.47
CA VAL A 13 -15.29 -11.24 -16.19
C VAL A 13 -14.25 -11.55 -15.13
N GLU A 14 -13.90 -12.82 -14.97
CA GLU A 14 -12.79 -13.19 -14.09
C GLU A 14 -11.51 -12.52 -14.62
N SER A 15 -10.88 -11.72 -13.76
CA SER A 15 -9.59 -11.11 -14.09
C SER A 15 -8.52 -12.16 -14.24
N LYS A 16 -7.63 -11.97 -15.23
CA LYS A 16 -6.42 -12.80 -15.40
C LYS A 16 -5.30 -12.45 -14.42
N TYR A 17 -5.44 -11.32 -13.71
CA TYR A 17 -4.43 -10.86 -12.77
C TYR A 17 -4.74 -11.34 -11.36
N GLU A 18 -3.70 -11.79 -10.67
CA GLU A 18 -3.76 -12.00 -9.23
C GLU A 18 -3.97 -10.66 -8.52
N ARG A 19 -4.86 -10.68 -7.53
CA ARG A 19 -5.14 -9.51 -6.70
C ARG A 19 -4.14 -9.42 -5.55
N ASN A 20 -3.34 -8.36 -5.51
CA ASN A 20 -2.54 -7.97 -4.35
C ASN A 20 -3.24 -6.84 -3.60
N VAL A 21 -3.21 -6.89 -2.27
CA VAL A 21 -3.93 -5.98 -1.38
C VAL A 21 -2.93 -5.12 -0.62
N CYS A 22 -3.16 -3.81 -0.62
CA CYS A 22 -2.44 -2.85 0.19
C CYS A 22 -3.09 -2.79 1.59
N LEU A 23 -2.32 -3.11 2.63
CA LEU A 23 -2.74 -2.94 4.02
C LEU A 23 -1.95 -1.80 4.64
N VAL A 24 -2.64 -0.71 4.96
CA VAL A 24 -2.02 0.45 5.60
C VAL A 24 -2.24 0.39 7.10
N GLU A 25 -1.17 0.57 7.85
CA GLU A 25 -1.17 0.85 9.29
C GLU A 25 -0.90 2.34 9.50
N PHE A 26 -1.79 3.03 10.21
CA PHE A 26 -1.56 4.36 10.73
C PHE A 26 -1.02 4.23 12.14
N THR A 27 0.22 4.69 12.36
CA THR A 27 0.99 4.43 13.57
C THR A 27 1.83 5.65 13.98
N GLY A 28 2.55 5.54 15.08
CA GLY A 28 3.51 6.55 15.52
C GLY A 28 4.39 6.03 16.65
N ALA A 29 5.66 6.44 16.69
CA ALA A 29 6.59 6.04 17.74
C ALA A 29 6.14 6.50 19.14
N TRP A 30 5.39 7.60 19.22
CA TRP A 30 4.78 8.13 20.44
C TRP A 30 3.54 7.34 20.90
N CYS A 31 2.95 6.53 20.03
CA CYS A 31 1.71 5.80 20.27
C CYS A 31 1.96 4.54 21.13
N ILE A 32 1.50 4.58 22.37
CA ILE A 32 1.73 3.50 23.36
C ILE A 32 1.03 2.18 22.98
N ASN A 33 -0.12 2.27 22.28
CA ASN A 33 -0.96 1.12 21.90
C ASN A 33 -0.61 0.54 20.52
N CYS A 34 0.23 1.23 19.73
CA CYS A 34 0.51 0.82 18.36
C CYS A 34 1.24 -0.52 18.28
N PRO A 35 2.22 -0.86 19.16
CA PRO A 35 2.81 -2.19 19.18
C PRO A 35 1.80 -3.32 19.43
N ASP A 36 0.90 -3.14 20.40
CA ASP A 36 -0.16 -4.12 20.70
C ASP A 36 -1.15 -4.25 19.52
N GLY A 37 -1.42 -3.14 18.84
CA GLY A 37 -2.24 -3.14 17.62
C GLY A 37 -1.60 -3.93 16.48
N TYR A 38 -0.29 -3.73 16.27
CA TYR A 38 0.47 -4.50 15.29
C TYR A 38 0.45 -6.01 15.61
N ASP A 39 0.63 -6.39 16.88
CA ASP A 39 0.59 -7.80 17.31
C ASP A 39 -0.80 -8.43 17.07
N LYS A 40 -1.87 -7.70 17.33
CA LYS A 40 -3.24 -8.12 17.00
C LYS A 40 -3.43 -8.30 15.51
N LEU A 41 -2.93 -7.36 14.69
CA LEU A 41 -2.92 -7.45 13.23
C LEU A 41 -2.22 -8.73 12.77
N MET A 42 -1.01 -9.01 13.25
CA MET A 42 -0.27 -10.23 12.92
C MET A 42 -1.03 -11.48 13.34
N GLY A 43 -1.74 -11.43 14.47
CA GLY A 43 -2.66 -12.48 14.90
C GLY A 43 -3.79 -12.74 13.88
N VAL A 44 -4.33 -11.71 13.24
CA VAL A 44 -5.34 -11.87 12.17
C VAL A 44 -4.70 -12.50 10.92
N LEU A 45 -3.55 -11.99 10.47
CA LEU A 45 -2.89 -12.47 9.26
C LEU A 45 -2.38 -13.92 9.37
N SER A 46 -2.08 -14.37 10.58
CA SER A 46 -1.61 -15.75 10.85
C SER A 46 -2.73 -16.80 10.92
N LYS A 47 -4.00 -16.39 10.87
CA LYS A 47 -5.12 -17.35 10.90
C LYS A 47 -5.09 -18.32 9.71
N PRO A 48 -5.48 -19.60 9.88
CA PRO A 48 -5.53 -20.57 8.79
C PRO A 48 -6.36 -20.11 7.57
N SER A 49 -7.44 -19.37 7.80
CA SER A 49 -8.28 -18.78 6.74
C SER A 49 -7.57 -17.74 5.87
N MET A 50 -6.48 -17.13 6.37
CA MET A 50 -5.67 -16.14 5.65
C MET A 50 -4.50 -16.77 4.89
N THR A 51 -4.21 -18.07 5.08
CA THR A 51 -3.04 -18.74 4.48
C THR A 51 -3.01 -18.64 2.95
N LYS A 52 -4.17 -18.75 2.28
CA LYS A 52 -4.26 -18.65 0.82
C LYS A 52 -3.93 -17.25 0.26
N TYR A 53 -3.91 -16.24 1.11
CA TYR A 53 -3.59 -14.85 0.75
C TYR A 53 -2.18 -14.44 1.18
N LYS A 54 -1.42 -15.37 1.79
CA LYS A 54 -0.05 -15.12 2.22
C LYS A 54 0.82 -14.75 1.01
N GLY A 55 1.59 -13.66 1.15
CA GLY A 55 2.40 -13.12 0.05
C GLY A 55 1.65 -12.20 -0.91
N ARG A 56 0.33 -12.00 -0.70
CA ARG A 56 -0.52 -11.12 -1.50
C ARG A 56 -1.11 -9.95 -0.70
N ILE A 57 -0.70 -9.81 0.55
CA ILE A 57 -1.02 -8.67 1.42
C ILE A 57 0.28 -7.96 1.71
N HIS A 58 0.40 -6.75 1.20
CA HIS A 58 1.59 -5.92 1.35
C HIS A 58 1.29 -4.76 2.28
N MET A 59 2.09 -4.64 3.35
CA MET A 59 1.86 -3.67 4.41
C MET A 59 2.66 -2.39 4.19
N CYS A 60 2.03 -1.24 4.52
CA CYS A 60 2.68 0.06 4.58
C CYS A 60 2.39 0.70 5.94
N ALA A 61 3.40 1.04 6.73
CA ALA A 61 3.25 1.77 7.98
C ALA A 61 3.46 3.27 7.74
N TYR A 62 2.39 4.05 7.93
CA TYR A 62 2.40 5.50 7.84
C TYR A 62 2.59 6.10 9.24
N HIS A 63 3.82 6.48 9.55
CA HIS A 63 4.18 7.11 10.81
C HIS A 63 3.69 8.55 10.86
N SER A 64 2.99 8.90 11.95
CA SER A 64 2.32 10.18 12.16
C SER A 64 3.10 11.11 13.07
N ASN A 65 3.16 12.39 12.71
CA ASN A 65 3.61 13.50 13.55
C ASN A 65 2.45 14.38 14.06
N LEU A 66 1.18 13.93 13.89
CA LEU A 66 0.02 14.76 14.19
C LEU A 66 -0.28 14.84 15.71
N GLU A 67 0.03 13.79 16.46
CA GLU A 67 -0.25 13.71 17.90
C GLU A 67 1.02 13.55 18.77
N GLY A 68 2.20 13.53 18.13
CA GLY A 68 3.49 13.45 18.81
C GLY A 68 4.65 13.44 17.84
N THR A 69 5.88 13.60 18.34
CA THR A 69 7.07 13.56 17.52
C THR A 69 7.45 12.14 17.14
N ASP A 70 7.64 11.91 15.84
CA ASP A 70 8.11 10.64 15.29
C ASP A 70 9.15 10.88 14.20
N SER A 71 10.37 10.40 14.42
CA SER A 71 11.48 10.55 13.46
C SER A 71 11.29 9.74 12.17
N LEU A 72 10.34 8.81 12.16
CA LEU A 72 9.98 8.00 10.99
C LEU A 72 8.85 8.62 10.16
N GLY A 73 8.14 9.60 10.74
CA GLY A 73 7.09 10.34 10.04
C GLY A 73 7.66 11.28 8.98
N ILE A 74 7.17 11.19 7.76
CA ILE A 74 7.55 12.05 6.64
C ILE A 74 6.40 12.97 6.20
N PRO A 75 6.66 14.14 5.58
CA PRO A 75 5.59 15.06 5.18
C PRO A 75 4.50 14.43 4.31
N ALA A 76 4.88 13.55 3.40
CA ALA A 76 3.95 12.88 2.49
C ALA A 76 2.94 11.96 3.23
N THR A 77 3.40 11.21 4.24
CA THR A 77 2.49 10.36 5.03
C THR A 77 1.50 11.18 5.83
N GLN A 78 1.87 12.40 6.28
CA GLN A 78 0.95 13.31 6.97
C GLN A 78 -0.19 13.79 6.05
N VAL A 79 0.09 13.96 4.75
CA VAL A 79 -0.95 14.31 3.76
C VAL A 79 -1.96 13.17 3.64
N LEU A 80 -1.50 11.95 3.46
CA LEU A 80 -2.39 10.78 3.36
C LEU A 80 -3.20 10.59 4.65
N ILE A 81 -2.55 10.63 5.81
CA ILE A 81 -3.23 10.48 7.11
C ILE A 81 -4.39 11.47 7.26
N LYS A 82 -4.22 12.71 6.80
CA LYS A 82 -5.26 13.73 6.85
C LYS A 82 -6.43 13.49 5.90
N CYS A 83 -6.28 12.64 4.90
CA CYS A 83 -7.40 12.23 4.03
C CYS A 83 -8.38 11.31 4.75
N PHE A 84 -8.00 10.71 5.87
CA PHE A 84 -8.85 9.84 6.68
C PHE A 84 -9.32 10.60 7.93
N THR A 85 -10.62 10.59 8.19
CA THR A 85 -11.24 11.30 9.33
C THR A 85 -11.57 10.34 10.46
N GLY A 86 -11.56 10.85 11.71
CA GLY A 86 -11.99 10.07 12.88
C GLY A 86 -11.07 8.92 13.27
N MET A 87 -9.80 8.97 12.84
CA MET A 87 -8.82 7.94 13.20
C MET A 87 -8.36 8.08 14.65
N ALA A 88 -8.17 6.94 15.30
CA ALA A 88 -7.33 6.78 16.48
C ALA A 88 -6.07 6.00 16.08
N TYR A 89 -5.06 5.97 16.94
CA TYR A 89 -3.84 5.20 16.69
C TYR A 89 -3.74 4.00 17.66
N PRO A 90 -3.43 2.78 17.15
CA PRO A 90 -3.29 2.46 15.71
C PRO A 90 -4.64 2.35 15.01
N SER A 91 -4.62 2.61 13.69
CA SER A 91 -5.73 2.29 12.79
C SER A 91 -5.21 1.58 11.55
N PHE A 92 -6.11 0.87 10.86
CA PHE A 92 -5.77 0.06 9.68
C PHE A 92 -6.79 0.31 8.58
N THR A 93 -6.34 0.29 7.33
CA THR A 93 -7.24 0.28 6.17
C THR A 93 -6.71 -0.63 5.08
N THR A 94 -7.60 -1.21 4.30
CA THR A 94 -7.26 -1.99 3.11
C THR A 94 -7.52 -1.16 1.86
N ASP A 95 -6.57 -1.18 0.93
CA ASP A 95 -6.69 -0.56 -0.39
C ASP A 95 -7.04 0.94 -0.36
N LEU A 96 -6.63 1.66 0.70
CA LEU A 96 -6.92 3.09 0.94
C LEU A 96 -8.42 3.42 1.03
N ARG A 97 -9.28 2.46 1.42
CA ARG A 97 -10.73 2.69 1.54
C ARG A 97 -11.06 3.40 2.85
N GLU A 98 -11.62 4.60 2.77
CA GLU A 98 -12.02 5.39 3.94
C GLU A 98 -13.04 4.67 4.82
N SER A 99 -14.02 4.02 4.19
CA SER A 99 -15.04 3.24 4.91
C SER A 99 -14.49 1.99 5.61
N GLY A 100 -13.23 1.64 5.34
CA GLY A 100 -12.55 0.48 5.90
C GLY A 100 -11.53 0.82 6.98
N VAL A 101 -11.51 2.06 7.51
CA VAL A 101 -10.57 2.40 8.61
C VAL A 101 -11.01 1.71 9.90
N LEU A 102 -10.16 0.84 10.41
CA LEU A 102 -10.41 0.03 11.60
C LEU A 102 -9.40 0.40 12.70
N THR A 103 -9.91 0.79 13.85
CA THR A 103 -9.08 0.95 15.05
C THR A 103 -8.69 -0.40 15.65
N SER A 104 -7.77 -0.40 16.61
CA SER A 104 -7.38 -1.64 17.31
C SER A 104 -8.55 -2.37 17.99
N ASP A 105 -9.60 -1.66 18.37
CA ASP A 105 -10.81 -2.25 18.94
C ASP A 105 -11.70 -2.91 17.86
N GLY A 106 -11.65 -2.39 16.63
CA GLY A 106 -12.32 -2.96 15.46
C GLY A 106 -11.50 -4.02 14.71
N ILE A 107 -10.36 -4.46 15.22
CA ILE A 107 -9.43 -5.38 14.52
C ILE A 107 -10.07 -6.70 14.10
N SER A 108 -11.14 -7.15 14.78
CA SER A 108 -11.91 -8.34 14.39
C SER A 108 -12.55 -8.22 13.00
N LEU A 109 -12.79 -6.99 12.53
CA LEU A 109 -13.35 -6.70 11.21
C LEU A 109 -12.29 -6.68 10.10
N LEU A 110 -11.00 -6.69 10.45
CA LEU A 110 -9.92 -6.63 9.48
C LEU A 110 -9.89 -7.87 8.58
N GLN A 111 -10.11 -9.07 9.13
CA GLN A 111 -10.16 -10.28 8.31
C GLN A 111 -11.30 -10.24 7.28
N PRO A 112 -12.56 -9.92 7.65
CA PRO A 112 -13.62 -9.71 6.65
C PRO A 112 -13.27 -8.63 5.62
N SER A 113 -12.66 -7.51 6.03
CA SER A 113 -12.25 -6.43 5.12
C SER A 113 -11.21 -6.90 4.09
N LEU A 114 -10.17 -7.61 4.54
CA LEU A 114 -9.16 -8.20 3.65
C LEU A 114 -9.78 -9.21 2.70
N MET A 115 -10.66 -10.09 3.19
CA MET A 115 -11.35 -11.08 2.35
C MET A 115 -12.25 -10.40 1.31
N ALA A 116 -12.93 -9.32 1.66
CA ALA A 116 -13.72 -8.53 0.72
C ALA A 116 -12.83 -7.91 -0.37
N SER A 117 -11.65 -7.38 -0.02
CA SER A 117 -10.69 -6.87 -1.00
C SER A 117 -10.30 -7.91 -2.05
N PHE A 118 -10.17 -9.18 -1.67
CA PHE A 118 -9.86 -10.26 -2.61
C PHE A 118 -11.06 -10.78 -3.40
N ASN A 119 -12.25 -10.82 -2.79
CA ASN A 119 -13.41 -11.50 -3.36
C ASN A 119 -14.35 -10.55 -4.10
N ASP A 120 -14.50 -9.31 -3.61
CA ASP A 120 -15.52 -8.37 -4.08
C ASP A 120 -14.94 -7.28 -4.99
N TYR A 121 -13.61 -7.11 -4.99
CA TYR A 121 -12.91 -6.09 -5.77
C TYR A 121 -11.82 -6.72 -6.66
N PRO A 122 -12.19 -7.27 -7.83
CA PRO A 122 -11.23 -7.91 -8.72
C PRO A 122 -10.18 -6.91 -9.22
N ALA A 123 -8.95 -7.38 -9.38
CA ALA A 123 -7.90 -6.61 -10.02
C ALA A 123 -8.13 -6.58 -11.52
N HIS A 124 -8.48 -5.42 -12.10
CA HIS A 124 -8.63 -5.25 -13.53
C HIS A 124 -7.35 -4.78 -14.23
N CYS A 125 -6.30 -4.53 -13.46
CA CYS A 125 -4.99 -4.19 -13.98
C CYS A 125 -3.90 -5.13 -13.45
N GLY A 126 -2.94 -5.44 -14.31
CA GLY A 126 -1.66 -6.02 -13.93
C GLY A 126 -0.67 -4.91 -13.61
N VAL A 127 0.13 -5.12 -12.58
CA VAL A 127 1.17 -4.18 -12.14
C VAL A 127 2.49 -4.93 -12.11
N ALA A 128 3.51 -4.39 -12.79
CA ALA A 128 4.88 -4.86 -12.68
C ALA A 128 5.76 -3.69 -12.25
N VAL A 129 6.67 -3.92 -11.33
CA VAL A 129 7.61 -2.93 -10.85
C VAL A 129 9.02 -3.51 -10.86
N SER A 130 9.96 -2.73 -11.37
CA SER A 130 11.38 -3.05 -11.33
C SER A 130 12.19 -1.88 -10.82
N SER A 131 13.32 -2.19 -10.19
CA SER A 131 14.23 -1.19 -9.63
C SER A 131 15.67 -1.65 -9.74
N SER A 132 16.58 -0.70 -9.96
CA SER A 132 18.02 -0.94 -9.95
C SER A 132 18.77 0.26 -9.38
N LEU A 133 19.80 0.00 -8.57
CA LEU A 133 20.68 1.03 -8.05
C LEU A 133 21.72 1.44 -9.09
N ASN A 134 22.09 2.72 -9.08
CA ASN A 134 23.28 3.18 -9.79
C ASN A 134 24.58 2.69 -9.12
N GLY A 135 25.73 2.87 -9.79
CA GLY A 135 27.01 2.30 -9.35
C GLY A 135 27.51 2.71 -7.96
N ASP A 136 27.05 3.86 -7.40
CA ASP A 136 27.39 4.33 -6.06
C ASP A 136 26.24 4.20 -5.05
N ALA A 137 25.14 3.55 -5.47
CA ALA A 137 23.93 3.37 -4.69
C ALA A 137 23.31 4.67 -4.13
N SER A 138 23.57 5.81 -4.78
CA SER A 138 22.97 7.10 -4.41
C SER A 138 21.59 7.32 -5.03
N LYS A 139 21.27 6.57 -6.07
CA LYS A 139 19.99 6.64 -6.80
C LYS A 139 19.49 5.24 -7.16
N ALA A 140 18.18 5.12 -7.20
CA ALA A 140 17.51 3.96 -7.78
C ALA A 140 16.64 4.40 -8.96
N GLU A 141 16.75 3.70 -10.09
CA GLU A 141 15.87 3.87 -11.24
C GLU A 141 14.71 2.87 -11.09
N VAL A 142 13.50 3.41 -11.00
CA VAL A 142 12.27 2.63 -10.78
C VAL A 142 11.40 2.71 -12.02
N THR A 143 11.01 1.56 -12.55
CA THR A 143 10.05 1.47 -13.66
C THR A 143 8.79 0.77 -13.18
N VAL A 144 7.63 1.37 -13.43
CA VAL A 144 6.32 0.73 -13.22
C VAL A 144 5.65 0.54 -14.56
N LYS A 145 5.19 -0.68 -14.82
CA LYS A 145 4.37 -1.05 -15.98
C LYS A 145 2.98 -1.43 -15.52
N VAL A 146 1.98 -0.90 -16.21
CA VAL A 146 0.58 -1.20 -15.94
C VAL A 146 -0.10 -1.65 -17.23
N THR A 147 -0.79 -2.77 -17.16
CA THR A 147 -1.65 -3.25 -18.25
C THR A 147 -3.07 -3.41 -17.73
N SER A 148 -4.07 -3.21 -18.57
CA SER A 148 -5.46 -3.25 -18.14
C SER A 148 -6.31 -4.16 -19.01
N GLU A 149 -7.26 -4.87 -18.41
CA GLU A 149 -8.29 -5.64 -19.12
C GLU A 149 -9.45 -4.77 -19.57
N LEU A 150 -9.65 -3.64 -18.91
CA LEU A 150 -10.73 -2.70 -19.18
C LEU A 150 -10.15 -1.34 -19.52
N THR A 151 -10.79 -0.61 -20.42
CA THR A 151 -10.46 0.82 -20.60
C THR A 151 -10.93 1.59 -19.38
N SER A 152 -9.99 2.06 -18.55
CA SER A 152 -10.29 2.75 -17.30
C SER A 152 -9.27 3.83 -16.97
N GLU A 153 -9.63 4.71 -16.05
CA GLU A 153 -8.68 5.69 -15.48
C GLU A 153 -7.90 5.01 -14.36
N TYR A 154 -6.57 5.18 -14.41
CA TYR A 154 -5.66 4.72 -13.38
C TYR A 154 -4.63 5.78 -13.03
N ARG A 155 -4.21 5.73 -11.78
CA ARG A 155 -3.11 6.54 -11.25
C ARG A 155 -2.15 5.62 -10.52
N VAL A 156 -0.89 6.01 -10.42
CA VAL A 156 0.12 5.24 -9.70
C VAL A 156 0.66 6.02 -8.52
N VAL A 157 0.84 5.31 -7.42
CA VAL A 157 1.61 5.76 -6.25
C VAL A 157 2.81 4.83 -6.10
N VAL A 158 4.00 5.42 -6.06
CA VAL A 158 5.25 4.70 -5.84
C VAL A 158 5.79 5.06 -4.46
N LEU A 159 6.04 4.05 -3.65
CA LEU A 159 6.55 4.19 -2.29
C LEU A 159 7.90 3.48 -2.15
N VAL A 160 8.78 4.05 -1.33
CA VAL A 160 9.92 3.33 -0.77
C VAL A 160 9.53 2.87 0.63
N VAL A 161 9.61 1.58 0.89
CA VAL A 161 9.23 0.96 2.16
C VAL A 161 10.44 0.22 2.72
N GLN A 162 10.71 0.40 4.01
CA GLN A 162 11.86 -0.23 4.68
C GLN A 162 11.40 -0.99 5.90
N ASP A 163 11.92 -2.21 6.03
CA ASP A 163 11.74 -3.09 7.18
C ASP A 163 12.87 -2.99 8.19
N LYS A 164 12.65 -3.51 9.39
CA LYS A 164 13.66 -3.74 10.43
C LYS A 164 14.40 -2.49 10.88
N ILE A 165 13.70 -1.36 10.96
CA ILE A 165 14.28 -0.11 11.43
C ILE A 165 14.32 -0.11 12.96
N LYS A 166 15.52 -0.09 13.55
CA LYS A 166 15.68 0.09 14.99
C LYS A 166 15.44 1.54 15.37
N GLY A 167 14.58 1.76 16.36
CA GLY A 167 14.23 3.10 16.80
C GLY A 167 13.46 3.13 18.11
N TRP A 168 13.26 4.33 18.62
CA TRP A 168 12.51 4.57 19.83
C TRP A 168 11.00 4.35 19.57
N GLN A 169 10.32 3.70 20.53
CA GLN A 169 8.87 3.45 20.52
C GLN A 169 8.32 3.39 21.92
N LYS A 170 7.23 4.09 22.20
CA LYS A 170 6.42 3.84 23.40
C LYS A 170 5.67 2.52 23.28
N THR A 171 5.60 1.80 24.39
CA THR A 171 4.82 0.57 24.49
C THR A 171 4.07 0.54 25.80
N THR A 172 3.10 -0.35 25.96
CA THR A 172 2.38 -0.55 27.24
C THR A 172 3.31 -0.99 28.37
N THR A 173 4.43 -1.65 28.04
CA THR A 173 5.46 -2.07 28.99
C THR A 173 6.49 -0.98 29.26
N TYR A 174 6.86 -0.20 28.23
CA TYR A 174 7.87 0.87 28.29
C TYR A 174 7.22 2.20 27.95
N THR A 175 6.55 2.82 28.93
CA THR A 175 5.76 4.05 28.74
C THR A 175 6.62 5.26 28.40
N GLU A 176 7.89 5.27 28.85
CA GLU A 176 8.88 6.31 28.52
C GLU A 176 9.60 6.04 27.20
N GLY A 177 9.36 4.88 26.60
CA GLY A 177 9.90 4.46 25.30
C GLY A 177 11.00 3.41 25.41
N GLN A 178 11.01 2.55 24.40
CA GLN A 178 12.01 1.50 24.19
C GLN A 178 12.92 1.93 23.04
N PRO A 179 14.24 2.02 23.18
CA PRO A 179 15.14 2.57 22.16
C PRO A 179 15.35 1.65 20.96
N ASP A 180 15.21 0.34 21.14
CA ASP A 180 15.58 -0.69 20.15
C ASP A 180 14.36 -1.40 19.54
N TYR A 181 13.18 -0.73 19.55
CA TYR A 181 12.00 -1.30 18.92
C TYR A 181 12.24 -1.52 17.43
N ASN A 182 11.71 -2.62 16.91
CA ASN A 182 11.88 -3.00 15.50
C ASN A 182 10.67 -2.58 14.68
N HIS A 183 10.71 -1.38 14.12
CA HIS A 183 9.68 -0.88 13.21
C HIS A 183 9.70 -1.63 11.89
N LYS A 184 8.51 -1.90 11.34
CA LYS A 184 8.32 -2.69 10.13
C LYS A 184 7.49 -1.94 9.10
N HIS A 185 7.73 -2.27 7.83
CA HIS A 185 6.99 -1.76 6.68
C HIS A 185 6.88 -0.23 6.62
N VAL A 186 7.89 0.48 7.13
CA VAL A 186 7.88 1.94 7.28
C VAL A 186 8.02 2.61 5.91
N VAL A 187 7.07 3.48 5.55
CA VAL A 187 7.19 4.30 4.34
C VAL A 187 8.25 5.37 4.54
N ARG A 188 9.33 5.29 3.75
CA ARG A 188 10.50 6.17 3.80
C ARG A 188 10.38 7.33 2.85
N GLN A 189 9.72 7.11 1.71
CA GLN A 189 9.52 8.13 0.69
C GLN A 189 8.24 7.82 -0.10
N VAL A 190 7.51 8.84 -0.47
CA VAL A 190 6.53 8.82 -1.56
C VAL A 190 7.20 9.45 -2.77
N VAL A 191 7.43 8.65 -3.80
CA VAL A 191 8.19 9.05 -5.00
C VAL A 191 7.33 9.90 -5.94
N THR A 192 6.06 9.51 -6.07
CA THR A 192 5.07 10.21 -6.88
C THR A 192 4.58 11.49 -6.22
N SER A 193 4.00 12.40 -7.00
CA SER A 193 3.47 13.66 -6.49
C SER A 193 2.34 13.45 -5.46
N TYR A 194 2.36 14.27 -4.40
CA TYR A 194 1.37 14.25 -3.31
C TYR A 194 0.91 15.67 -2.88
N THR A 195 0.97 16.64 -3.77
CA THR A 195 0.67 18.06 -3.47
C THR A 195 -0.81 18.25 -3.11
N GLY A 196 -1.08 18.47 -1.83
CA GLY A 196 -2.42 18.78 -1.29
C GLY A 196 -3.40 17.61 -1.19
N THR A 197 -3.25 16.58 -2.02
CA THR A 197 -4.05 15.37 -2.02
C THR A 197 -3.20 14.17 -2.37
N PHE A 198 -3.51 13.01 -1.80
CA PHE A 198 -2.80 11.76 -2.09
C PHE A 198 -3.52 11.00 -3.21
N THR A 199 -3.37 11.48 -4.45
CA THR A 199 -4.12 10.95 -5.60
C THR A 199 -3.26 10.17 -6.60
N GLY A 200 -1.93 10.08 -6.37
CA GLY A 200 -1.00 9.47 -7.32
C GLY A 200 -0.84 10.25 -8.62
N GLU A 201 -0.01 9.74 -9.50
CA GLU A 201 0.28 10.32 -10.82
C GLU A 201 -0.41 9.57 -11.94
N LYS A 202 -0.83 10.31 -12.98
CA LYS A 202 -1.30 9.73 -14.23
C LYS A 202 -0.14 9.05 -14.97
N LEU A 203 -0.45 7.91 -15.60
CA LEU A 203 0.49 7.18 -16.45
C LEU A 203 0.39 7.59 -17.93
N THR A 204 -0.74 8.17 -18.32
CA THR A 204 -1.01 8.74 -19.65
C THR A 204 -1.49 10.18 -19.48
N ASP A 205 -1.53 10.97 -20.54
CA ASP A 205 -1.91 12.38 -20.48
C ASP A 205 -3.33 12.59 -19.90
N ASP A 206 -4.27 11.74 -20.27
CA ASP A 206 -5.66 11.78 -19.77
C ASP A 206 -5.88 10.88 -18.53
N GLY A 207 -4.92 10.03 -18.17
CA GLY A 207 -5.00 9.06 -17.08
C GLY A 207 -5.68 7.74 -17.45
N ARG A 208 -6.14 7.57 -18.71
CA ARG A 208 -6.84 6.37 -19.15
C ARG A 208 -5.89 5.37 -19.80
N ILE A 209 -6.04 4.11 -19.44
CA ILE A 209 -5.35 2.99 -20.07
C ILE A 209 -6.40 2.19 -20.84
N ALA A 210 -6.18 2.03 -22.15
CA ALA A 210 -7.09 1.26 -22.99
C ALA A 210 -6.98 -0.24 -22.70
N ALA A 211 -8.09 -0.96 -22.85
CA ALA A 211 -8.12 -2.40 -22.67
C ALA A 211 -7.07 -3.11 -23.55
N GLY A 212 -6.31 -4.02 -22.97
CA GLY A 212 -5.27 -4.78 -23.64
C GLY A 212 -3.99 -4.01 -23.94
N THR A 213 -3.85 -2.74 -23.49
CA THR A 213 -2.61 -1.97 -23.65
C THR A 213 -1.75 -2.02 -22.41
N GLU A 214 -0.45 -1.86 -22.57
CA GLU A 214 0.54 -1.66 -21.53
C GLU A 214 1.09 -0.24 -21.60
N VAL A 215 1.23 0.39 -20.45
CA VAL A 215 1.89 1.69 -20.29
C VAL A 215 2.98 1.57 -19.24
N SER A 216 4.06 2.35 -19.39
CA SER A 216 5.15 2.39 -18.42
C SER A 216 5.54 3.81 -18.07
N LYS A 217 6.05 3.99 -16.86
CA LYS A 217 6.61 5.25 -16.40
C LYS A 217 7.80 4.99 -15.49
N GLU A 218 8.75 5.91 -15.51
CA GLU A 218 10.01 5.79 -14.79
C GLU A 218 10.16 6.94 -13.79
N TRP A 219 10.83 6.66 -12.69
CA TRP A 219 11.20 7.61 -11.65
C TRP A 219 12.63 7.34 -11.19
N THR A 220 13.35 8.41 -10.90
CA THR A 220 14.62 8.35 -10.18
C THR A 220 14.37 8.66 -8.72
N VAL A 221 14.81 7.78 -7.84
CA VAL A 221 14.68 7.88 -6.39
C VAL A 221 16.05 8.25 -5.81
N ASP A 222 16.14 9.35 -5.09
CA ASP A 222 17.34 9.66 -4.31
C ASP A 222 17.39 8.75 -3.06
N VAL A 223 18.45 7.96 -2.96
CA VAL A 223 18.63 6.99 -1.88
C VAL A 223 19.22 7.67 -0.65
N ASP A 224 18.49 7.67 0.46
CA ASP A 224 19.01 8.17 1.73
C ASP A 224 20.04 7.18 2.31
N ARG A 225 21.24 7.68 2.66
CA ARG A 225 22.33 6.87 3.21
C ARG A 225 21.99 6.16 4.54
N ARG A 226 20.89 6.56 5.19
CA ARG A 226 20.38 5.93 6.41
C ARG A 226 19.53 4.70 6.12
N TRP A 227 19.17 4.45 4.87
CA TRP A 227 18.39 3.27 4.51
C TRP A 227 19.26 2.02 4.51
N VAL A 228 18.72 0.94 5.02
CA VAL A 228 19.32 -0.39 4.94
C VAL A 228 18.75 -1.06 3.70
N LEU A 229 19.50 -0.99 2.59
CA LEU A 229 19.01 -1.35 1.27
C LEU A 229 18.52 -2.81 1.18
N GLU A 230 19.18 -3.73 1.88
CA GLU A 230 18.77 -5.14 1.94
C GLU A 230 17.36 -5.35 2.55
N ASN A 231 16.83 -4.35 3.28
CA ASN A 231 15.51 -4.36 3.87
C ASN A 231 14.58 -3.32 3.21
N THR A 232 14.91 -2.85 2.02
CA THR A 232 14.18 -1.77 1.35
C THR A 232 13.56 -2.26 0.05
N GLU A 233 12.28 -1.97 -0.12
CA GLU A 233 11.47 -2.37 -1.26
C GLU A 233 10.79 -1.17 -1.91
N ILE A 234 10.49 -1.29 -3.18
CA ILE A 234 9.65 -0.37 -3.95
C ILE A 234 8.25 -0.98 -4.06
N TYR A 235 7.25 -0.20 -3.67
CA TYR A 235 5.84 -0.56 -3.80
C TYR A 235 5.21 0.29 -4.90
N ALA A 236 4.53 -0.33 -5.85
CA ALA A 236 3.76 0.33 -6.87
C ALA A 236 2.27 0.03 -6.66
N LEU A 237 1.51 1.04 -6.21
CA LEU A 237 0.07 0.96 -6.00
C LEU A 237 -0.62 1.60 -7.22
N VAL A 238 -1.52 0.86 -7.87
CA VAL A 238 -2.34 1.39 -8.96
C VAL A 238 -3.73 1.67 -8.44
N LEU A 239 -4.10 2.94 -8.44
CA LEU A 239 -5.39 3.43 -7.96
C LEU A 239 -6.39 3.47 -9.12
N ASP A 240 -7.65 3.13 -8.83
CA ASP A 240 -8.78 3.33 -9.72
C ASP A 240 -9.26 4.81 -9.73
N ALA A 241 -10.31 5.09 -10.48
CA ALA A 241 -10.89 6.42 -10.59
C ALA A 241 -11.43 6.97 -9.26
N ASP A 242 -11.79 6.10 -8.33
CA ASP A 242 -12.29 6.45 -6.99
C ASP A 242 -11.14 6.70 -6.00
N GLY A 243 -9.89 6.45 -6.40
CA GLY A 243 -8.70 6.63 -5.58
C GLY A 243 -8.38 5.44 -4.68
N TYR A 244 -9.02 4.29 -4.90
CA TYR A 244 -8.74 3.05 -4.19
C TYR A 244 -7.70 2.20 -4.93
N VAL A 245 -6.91 1.42 -4.18
CA VAL A 245 -5.96 0.52 -4.82
C VAL A 245 -6.73 -0.58 -5.56
N ASN A 246 -6.64 -0.58 -6.90
CA ASN A 246 -7.17 -1.66 -7.74
C ASN A 246 -6.24 -2.87 -7.73
N ASN A 247 -4.93 -2.65 -7.81
CA ASN A 247 -3.91 -3.69 -7.66
C ASN A 247 -2.57 -3.05 -7.29
N MET A 248 -1.62 -3.86 -6.86
CA MET A 248 -0.27 -3.41 -6.54
C MET A 248 0.75 -4.51 -6.80
N ASN A 249 2.03 -4.12 -6.82
CA ASN A 249 3.13 -5.09 -6.76
C ASN A 249 4.35 -4.46 -6.08
N ILE A 250 5.31 -5.30 -5.70
CA ILE A 250 6.52 -4.89 -4.99
C ILE A 250 7.76 -5.50 -5.63
N CYS A 251 8.89 -4.82 -5.49
CA CYS A 251 10.20 -5.38 -5.80
C CYS A 251 11.26 -4.88 -4.82
N HIS A 252 12.38 -5.58 -4.74
CA HIS A 252 13.54 -5.09 -3.98
C HIS A 252 14.13 -3.85 -4.65
N ILE A 253 14.64 -2.88 -3.87
CA ILE A 253 15.19 -1.62 -4.40
C ILE A 253 16.41 -1.85 -5.29
N ASP A 254 17.18 -2.91 -5.07
CA ASP A 254 18.38 -3.26 -5.84
C ASP A 254 18.16 -4.51 -6.68
N GLY A 255 17.95 -4.32 -7.98
CA GLY A 255 17.84 -5.41 -8.96
C GLY A 255 16.53 -6.21 -8.87
N GLY A 256 15.49 -5.65 -8.25
CA GLY A 256 14.19 -6.29 -8.20
C GLY A 256 13.41 -6.13 -9.51
N ASP A 257 12.69 -7.18 -9.91
CA ASP A 257 11.67 -7.17 -10.97
C ASP A 257 10.55 -8.12 -10.57
N SER A 258 9.36 -7.58 -10.35
CA SER A 258 8.21 -8.39 -9.91
C SER A 258 7.57 -9.18 -11.04
N GLY A 259 7.70 -8.73 -12.29
CA GLY A 259 6.82 -9.17 -13.35
C GLY A 259 5.33 -8.88 -13.07
N TYR A 260 4.45 -9.51 -13.84
CA TYR A 260 3.00 -9.48 -13.60
C TYR A 260 2.56 -10.75 -12.88
N ASP A 261 1.78 -10.59 -11.80
CA ASP A 261 1.14 -11.70 -11.13
C ASP A 261 -0.09 -12.15 -11.91
N LEU A 262 -0.03 -13.33 -12.49
CA LEU A 262 -1.10 -13.93 -13.30
C LEU A 262 -1.71 -15.14 -12.56
N LYS A 263 -3.04 -15.32 -12.71
CA LYS A 263 -3.77 -16.51 -12.20
C LYS A 263 -3.42 -17.78 -12.98
#